data_b66a306c20ec45e047b4b453b96f0d23
#
_entry.id   b66a306c20ec45e047b4b453b96f0d23
#
_cell.length_a   1.000
_cell.length_b   1.000
_cell.length_c   1.000
_cell.angle_alpha   90.00
_cell.angle_beta   90.00
_cell.angle_gamma   90.00
#
_symmetry.space_group_name_H-M   'P 1'
#
loop_
_entity.id
_entity.type
_entity.pdbx_description
1 polymer ?
#
loop_
_entity_poly.entity_id
_entity_poly.type
_entity_poly.pdbx_seq_one_letter_code
_entity_poly.pdbx_strand_id
1 'polypeptide(L)'
;MKRILALLTSFIISSSILHAQEVNTTESWSGAITIGTNKLNIGFNLLSLSDGKQACTMDVPEQGANNIPTEIIKNDADSLSISITALRATYKGRKNSAESIVGQFSQNGMSFPLSLTPGKVELTRPQTPKQPYPYATEEVVFKNEAEGAVLSGTLTYPITYGFQVKETIPVVLLVTGSGGQNRDEEIFNHKPFLVIADYLAKHGIASLRYDDRGVAQSTGPTQGTTTENNLSDAEAGISYLRNLNKFGQIGVLGHSEGGTIAFMMGANKSVDFLISLAGGAADGLKILVGQNKASMQLQGIPAIVIEQYATALNILYKDRIGGKQIADHKQYVEDLCQANKLTLPENLKANLAKCITFGGEWITWFLAYDPSEAIRKIACPTMALNGTLDMQVLSKDNLPVIKENLPANDKHLIKEYDSLNHLFQHCAPATALSYGAIEETISKEVLEDIANWINSLK
;
A
#
# COMPACT_ATOMS: atom_id res chain seq x y z
N MET A 1 16.55 19.91 18.30
CA MET A 1 16.06 19.87 16.90
C MET A 1 15.84 18.41 16.47
N LYS A 2 14.96 17.62 17.13
CA LYS A 2 14.67 16.20 16.80
C LYS A 2 13.27 15.82 17.32
N ARG A 3 12.20 16.48 16.84
CA ARG A 3 10.81 16.13 17.19
C ARG A 3 9.83 16.43 16.06
N ILE A 4 10.19 16.05 14.82
CA ILE A 4 9.28 16.21 13.69
C ILE A 4 9.44 15.00 12.79
N LEU A 5 8.94 13.87 13.19
CA LEU A 5 8.56 12.78 12.28
C LEU A 5 7.85 11.66 13.04
N ALA A 6 6.82 12.00 13.79
CA ALA A 6 5.99 11.00 14.45
C ALA A 6 4.53 11.22 14.08
N LEU A 7 4.18 10.93 12.82
CA LEU A 7 2.79 10.82 12.35
C LEU A 7 2.74 10.02 11.04
N LEU A 8 3.29 8.81 11.07
CA LEU A 8 2.94 7.76 10.12
C LEU A 8 2.24 6.64 10.91
N THR A 9 1.10 6.97 11.48
CA THR A 9 0.09 6.00 11.89
C THR A 9 -1.02 6.09 10.87
N SER A 10 -1.33 4.97 10.26
CA SER A 10 -2.48 4.73 9.38
C SER A 10 -3.72 5.43 9.93
N PHE A 11 -4.10 6.57 9.36
CA PHE A 11 -5.40 7.16 9.56
C PHE A 11 -6.36 6.44 8.62
N ILE A 12 -7.08 5.45 9.12
CA ILE A 12 -8.37 5.07 8.55
C ILE A 12 -9.29 6.27 8.86
N ILE A 13 -9.40 7.18 7.92
CA ILE A 13 -10.42 8.22 7.94
C ILE A 13 -11.71 7.51 7.56
N SER A 14 -12.54 7.22 8.58
CA SER A 14 -13.95 6.95 8.34
C SER A 14 -14.51 8.16 7.58
N SER A 15 -14.88 7.95 6.33
CA SER A 15 -15.61 8.92 5.52
C SER A 15 -16.96 9.19 6.19
N SER A 16 -17.04 10.28 6.95
CA SER A 16 -18.32 10.86 7.31
C SER A 16 -18.96 11.33 6.01
N ILE A 17 -20.08 10.72 5.67
CA ILE A 17 -20.94 11.08 4.55
C ILE A 17 -21.38 12.52 4.78
N LEU A 18 -20.70 13.46 4.15
CA LEU A 18 -21.25 14.78 3.90
C LEU A 18 -22.46 14.55 3.00
N HIS A 19 -23.66 14.86 3.49
CA HIS A 19 -24.83 14.95 2.65
C HIS A 19 -24.49 15.83 1.45
N ALA A 20 -24.78 15.34 0.25
CA ALA A 20 -24.47 16.02 -1.01
C ALA A 20 -25.21 17.37 -1.07
N GLN A 21 -24.60 18.42 -0.57
CA GLN A 21 -24.97 19.79 -0.95
C GLN A 21 -24.39 20.06 -2.35
N GLU A 22 -25.21 20.57 -3.26
CA GLU A 22 -24.73 20.96 -4.58
C GLU A 22 -23.64 22.02 -4.45
N VAL A 23 -22.47 21.72 -5.03
CA VAL A 23 -21.30 22.62 -5.04
C VAL A 23 -21.40 23.49 -6.30
N ASN A 24 -21.52 24.79 -6.16
CA ASN A 24 -21.66 25.72 -7.28
C ASN A 24 -20.34 26.07 -7.95
N THR A 25 -19.26 26.20 -7.16
CA THR A 25 -17.92 26.52 -7.69
C THR A 25 -16.85 25.96 -6.77
N THR A 26 -15.70 25.58 -7.36
CA THR A 26 -14.51 25.13 -6.64
C THR A 26 -13.33 26.01 -7.06
N GLU A 27 -12.70 26.67 -6.09
CA GLU A 27 -11.44 27.38 -6.27
C GLU A 27 -10.35 26.61 -5.52
N SER A 28 -9.27 26.25 -6.17
CA SER A 28 -8.17 25.51 -5.55
C SER A 28 -6.89 26.32 -5.56
N TRP A 29 -6.16 26.24 -4.47
CA TRP A 29 -4.87 26.89 -4.27
C TRP A 29 -3.84 25.87 -3.81
N SER A 30 -2.64 25.90 -4.37
CA SER A 30 -1.60 24.95 -4.03
C SER A 30 -0.23 25.58 -3.88
N GLY A 31 0.59 24.99 -3.03
CA GLY A 31 1.97 25.40 -2.78
C GLY A 31 2.74 24.30 -2.07
N ALA A 32 3.97 24.59 -1.67
CA ALA A 32 4.76 23.58 -0.98
C ALA A 32 5.51 24.17 0.21
N ILE A 33 5.63 23.39 1.29
CA ILE A 33 6.54 23.63 2.40
C ILE A 33 7.75 22.72 2.30
N THR A 34 8.88 23.18 2.84
CA THR A 34 10.11 22.39 2.92
C THR A 34 10.42 22.06 4.37
N ILE A 35 10.54 20.77 4.69
CA ILE A 35 10.88 20.28 6.03
C ILE A 35 12.17 19.46 5.92
N GLY A 36 13.29 20.04 6.32
CA GLY A 36 14.60 19.44 6.09
C GLY A 36 14.90 19.34 4.59
N THR A 37 15.07 18.12 4.07
CA THR A 37 15.26 17.83 2.65
C THR A 37 13.97 17.50 1.92
N ASN A 38 12.86 17.32 2.64
CA ASN A 38 11.59 16.89 2.09
C ASN A 38 10.71 18.08 1.71
N LYS A 39 10.13 18.01 0.52
CA LYS A 39 9.10 18.94 0.04
C LYS A 39 7.74 18.28 0.20
N LEU A 40 6.78 19.00 0.80
CA LEU A 40 5.38 18.57 0.93
C LEU A 40 4.50 19.57 0.21
N ASN A 41 3.73 19.10 -0.75
CA ASN A 41 2.73 19.92 -1.42
C ASN A 41 1.48 20.01 -0.55
N ILE A 42 0.92 21.21 -0.46
CA ILE A 42 -0.31 21.49 0.28
C ILE A 42 -1.29 22.14 -0.67
N GLY A 43 -2.48 21.57 -0.76
CA GLY A 43 -3.61 22.13 -1.49
C GLY A 43 -4.72 22.58 -0.54
N PHE A 44 -5.40 23.67 -0.87
CA PHE A 44 -6.65 24.09 -0.26
C PHE A 44 -7.73 24.19 -1.34
N ASN A 45 -8.84 23.46 -1.17
CA ASN A 45 -9.99 23.50 -2.06
C ASN A 45 -11.12 24.27 -1.40
N LEU A 46 -11.41 25.43 -1.92
CA LEU A 46 -12.50 26.31 -1.46
C LEU A 46 -13.77 25.98 -2.23
N LEU A 47 -14.82 25.62 -1.53
CA LEU A 47 -16.10 25.19 -2.07
C LEU A 47 -17.16 26.26 -1.77
N SER A 48 -17.85 26.75 -2.78
CA SER A 48 -19.04 27.60 -2.60
C SER A 48 -20.28 26.72 -2.65
N LEU A 49 -20.98 26.63 -1.54
CA LEU A 49 -22.17 25.80 -1.39
C LEU A 49 -23.42 26.54 -1.91
N SER A 50 -24.47 25.79 -2.23
CA SER A 50 -25.74 26.33 -2.74
C SER A 50 -26.46 27.23 -1.75
N ASP A 51 -26.19 27.11 -0.46
CA ASP A 51 -26.72 27.97 0.61
C ASP A 51 -25.92 29.27 0.83
N GLY A 52 -24.92 29.54 -0.03
CA GLY A 52 -24.04 30.70 0.06
C GLY A 52 -22.91 30.58 1.08
N LYS A 53 -22.79 29.48 1.79
CA LYS A 53 -21.65 29.22 2.69
C LYS A 53 -20.43 28.80 1.90
N GLN A 54 -19.28 29.00 2.54
CA GLN A 54 -18.01 28.49 2.06
C GLN A 54 -17.55 27.33 2.94
N ALA A 55 -17.04 26.27 2.31
CA ALA A 55 -16.32 25.18 2.94
C ALA A 55 -14.91 25.10 2.37
N CYS A 56 -14.01 24.45 3.08
CA CYS A 56 -12.66 24.24 2.60
C CYS A 56 -12.17 22.85 3.01
N THR A 57 -11.40 22.22 2.13
CA THR A 57 -10.63 21.02 2.44
C THR A 57 -9.15 21.25 2.16
N MET A 58 -8.29 20.50 2.84
CA MET A 58 -6.86 20.52 2.63
C MET A 58 -6.40 19.15 2.09
N ASP A 59 -5.49 19.17 1.12
CA ASP A 59 -4.83 17.99 0.57
C ASP A 59 -3.33 18.02 0.86
N VAL A 60 -2.77 16.88 1.23
CA VAL A 60 -1.32 16.61 1.32
C VAL A 60 -1.06 15.26 0.66
N PRO A 61 -1.03 15.22 -0.68
CA PRO A 61 -1.09 13.95 -1.41
C PRO A 61 0.12 13.05 -1.18
N GLU A 62 1.32 13.59 -0.89
CA GLU A 62 2.50 12.78 -0.53
C GLU A 62 2.31 12.00 0.78
N GLN A 63 1.35 12.39 1.60
CA GLN A 63 0.97 11.71 2.83
C GLN A 63 -0.33 10.90 2.69
N GLY A 64 -0.88 10.80 1.47
CA GLY A 64 -2.16 10.15 1.22
C GLY A 64 -3.36 10.85 1.88
N ALA A 65 -3.16 12.06 2.35
CA ALA A 65 -4.15 12.82 3.10
C ALA A 65 -4.89 13.77 2.13
N ASN A 66 -6.11 13.40 1.76
CA ASN A 66 -6.95 14.17 0.86
C ASN A 66 -8.26 14.54 1.54
N ASN A 67 -8.81 15.69 1.13
CA ASN A 67 -10.10 16.18 1.63
C ASN A 67 -10.15 16.33 3.17
N ILE A 68 -9.03 16.70 3.81
CA ILE A 68 -9.00 16.97 5.24
C ILE A 68 -9.94 18.14 5.52
N PRO A 69 -10.98 18.00 6.37
CA PRO A 69 -11.88 19.10 6.69
C PRO A 69 -11.15 20.25 7.37
N THR A 70 -11.39 21.47 6.90
CA THR A 70 -10.79 22.69 7.45
C THR A 70 -11.88 23.72 7.73
N GLU A 71 -11.54 24.72 8.55
CA GLU A 71 -12.39 25.85 8.86
C GLU A 71 -11.82 27.13 8.25
N ILE A 72 -12.63 27.85 7.48
CA ILE A 72 -12.26 29.16 6.95
C ILE A 72 -12.47 30.18 8.05
N ILE A 73 -11.38 30.70 8.61
CA ILE A 73 -11.41 31.77 9.61
C ILE A 73 -11.60 33.13 8.94
N LYS A 74 -10.99 33.28 7.76
CA LYS A 74 -11.11 34.50 6.96
C LYS A 74 -10.84 34.18 5.48
N ASN A 75 -11.68 34.74 4.61
CA ASN A 75 -11.49 34.75 3.17
C ASN A 75 -12.11 36.00 2.56
N ASP A 76 -11.30 37.03 2.41
CA ASP A 76 -11.71 38.31 1.81
C ASP A 76 -10.79 38.72 0.65
N ALA A 77 -10.89 39.97 0.20
CA ALA A 77 -10.08 40.45 -0.91
C ALA A 77 -8.57 40.42 -0.62
N ASP A 78 -8.18 40.63 0.66
CA ASP A 78 -6.79 40.84 1.06
C ASP A 78 -6.13 39.60 1.68
N SER A 79 -6.92 38.64 2.20
CA SER A 79 -6.36 37.58 3.03
C SER A 79 -7.15 36.29 2.99
N LEU A 80 -6.41 35.17 3.22
CA LEU A 80 -6.93 33.83 3.45
C LEU A 80 -6.37 33.29 4.77
N SER A 81 -7.24 32.91 5.70
CA SER A 81 -6.86 32.24 6.94
C SER A 81 -7.69 30.99 7.16
N ILE A 82 -7.02 29.86 7.38
CA ILE A 82 -7.62 28.54 7.51
C ILE A 82 -7.12 27.87 8.80
N SER A 83 -8.03 27.23 9.53
CA SER A 83 -7.71 26.37 10.66
C SER A 83 -7.90 24.91 10.28
N ILE A 84 -6.93 24.06 10.59
CA ILE A 84 -6.95 22.62 10.37
C ILE A 84 -6.91 21.93 11.73
N THR A 85 -8.07 21.86 12.38
CA THR A 85 -8.21 21.39 13.77
C THR A 85 -7.67 19.99 13.96
N ALA A 86 -7.93 19.08 13.02
CA ALA A 86 -7.46 17.69 13.07
C ALA A 86 -5.93 17.57 13.14
N LEU A 87 -5.22 18.54 12.55
CA LEU A 87 -3.76 18.56 12.50
C LEU A 87 -3.14 19.56 13.50
N ARG A 88 -3.95 20.28 14.29
CA ARG A 88 -3.52 21.40 15.12
C ARG A 88 -2.67 22.39 14.33
N ALA A 89 -3.11 22.68 13.11
CA ALA A 89 -2.39 23.53 12.16
C ALA A 89 -3.24 24.73 11.74
N THR A 90 -2.56 25.76 11.24
CA THR A 90 -3.20 26.97 10.69
C THR A 90 -2.43 27.45 9.47
N TYR A 91 -3.15 28.00 8.49
CA TYR A 91 -2.56 28.77 7.40
C TYR A 91 -3.02 30.24 7.51
N LYS A 92 -2.10 31.19 7.32
CA LYS A 92 -2.40 32.63 7.23
C LYS A 92 -1.64 33.22 6.07
N GLY A 93 -2.36 33.72 5.07
CA GLY A 93 -1.77 34.30 3.87
C GLY A 93 -2.41 35.63 3.48
N ARG A 94 -1.62 36.48 2.81
CA ARG A 94 -2.05 37.71 2.16
C ARG A 94 -2.17 37.48 0.67
N LYS A 95 -3.30 37.88 0.10
CA LYS A 95 -3.54 37.86 -1.36
C LYS A 95 -2.79 39.03 -2.00
N ASN A 96 -1.74 38.75 -2.74
CA ASN A 96 -0.96 39.77 -3.44
C ASN A 96 -1.50 40.02 -4.85
N SER A 97 -2.16 39.07 -5.44
CA SER A 97 -2.83 39.16 -6.72
C SER A 97 -3.89 38.02 -6.86
N ALA A 98 -4.61 37.97 -7.97
CA ALA A 98 -5.50 36.86 -8.29
C ALA A 98 -4.77 35.52 -8.45
N GLU A 99 -3.44 35.54 -8.58
CA GLU A 99 -2.61 34.34 -8.84
C GLU A 99 -1.62 34.03 -7.71
N SER A 100 -1.65 34.78 -6.61
CA SER A 100 -0.64 34.60 -5.54
C SER A 100 -1.18 34.95 -4.16
N ILE A 101 -1.04 34.00 -3.23
CA ILE A 101 -1.24 34.19 -1.80
C ILE A 101 0.08 33.85 -1.09
N VAL A 102 0.68 34.82 -0.41
CA VAL A 102 1.94 34.61 0.34
C VAL A 102 1.63 34.55 1.82
N GLY A 103 2.06 33.46 2.47
CA GLY A 103 1.71 33.24 3.86
C GLY A 103 2.61 32.26 4.60
N GLN A 104 2.08 31.80 5.72
CA GLN A 104 2.75 30.83 6.60
C GLN A 104 1.80 29.73 7.00
N PHE A 105 2.29 28.50 6.94
CA PHE A 105 1.68 27.32 7.52
C PHE A 105 2.32 27.05 8.88
N SER A 106 1.52 26.95 9.92
CA SER A 106 2.01 26.74 11.29
C SER A 106 1.40 25.50 11.88
N GLN A 107 2.25 24.63 12.46
CA GLN A 107 1.84 23.38 13.09
C GLN A 107 2.74 23.05 14.29
N ASN A 108 2.14 22.70 15.44
CA ASN A 108 2.86 22.31 16.65
C ASN A 108 3.94 23.31 17.09
N GLY A 109 3.67 24.60 16.95
CA GLY A 109 4.61 25.67 17.34
C GLY A 109 5.70 26.01 16.34
N MET A 110 5.72 25.32 15.19
CA MET A 110 6.61 25.64 14.07
C MET A 110 5.86 26.34 12.96
N SER A 111 6.57 27.19 12.20
CA SER A 111 6.02 27.91 11.07
C SER A 111 6.89 27.74 9.84
N PHE A 112 6.25 27.50 8.71
CA PHE A 112 6.87 27.28 7.42
C PHE A 112 6.32 28.30 6.42
N PRO A 113 7.17 28.99 5.64
CA PRO A 113 6.71 29.79 4.52
C PRO A 113 5.89 28.91 3.55
N LEU A 114 4.71 29.39 3.16
CA LEU A 114 3.87 28.73 2.16
C LEU A 114 3.24 29.79 1.27
N SER A 115 3.72 29.85 0.03
CA SER A 115 3.09 30.64 -1.03
C SER A 115 2.19 29.72 -1.85
N LEU A 116 0.98 30.19 -2.12
CA LEU A 116 -0.02 29.46 -2.88
C LEU A 116 -0.24 30.11 -4.25
N THR A 117 -0.43 29.28 -5.27
CA THR A 117 -0.85 29.65 -6.61
C THR A 117 -2.16 28.94 -6.96
N PRO A 118 -2.99 29.46 -7.89
CA PRO A 118 -4.19 28.78 -8.33
C PRO A 118 -3.89 27.41 -8.91
N GLY A 119 -4.73 26.43 -8.60
CA GLY A 119 -4.64 25.06 -9.09
C GLY A 119 -4.66 24.03 -7.97
N LYS A 120 -5.08 22.81 -8.32
CA LYS A 120 -5.04 21.67 -7.41
C LYS A 120 -3.61 21.16 -7.26
N VAL A 121 -3.33 20.57 -6.11
CA VAL A 121 -2.11 19.76 -5.97
C VAL A 121 -2.28 18.48 -6.78
N GLU A 122 -1.36 18.25 -7.69
CA GLU A 122 -1.30 17.02 -8.46
C GLU A 122 0.06 16.36 -8.26
N LEU A 123 0.06 15.07 -7.96
CA LEU A 123 1.27 14.26 -7.96
C LEU A 123 1.57 13.79 -9.37
N THR A 124 2.79 14.04 -9.82
CA THR A 124 3.24 13.53 -11.12
C THR A 124 3.46 12.01 -11.02
N ARG A 125 2.78 11.25 -11.92
CA ARG A 125 2.94 9.79 -12.04
C ARG A 125 3.19 9.45 -13.52
N PRO A 126 4.43 9.66 -14.01
CA PRO A 126 4.74 9.62 -15.44
C PRO A 126 4.55 8.22 -16.05
N GLN A 127 4.65 7.17 -15.22
CA GLN A 127 4.46 5.79 -15.69
C GLN A 127 3.00 5.37 -15.83
N THR A 128 2.04 6.14 -15.28
CA THR A 128 0.62 5.79 -15.40
C THR A 128 0.17 5.83 -16.86
N PRO A 129 -0.27 4.70 -17.42
CA PRO A 129 -0.68 4.62 -18.82
C PRO A 129 -1.88 5.54 -19.10
N LYS A 130 -1.86 6.19 -20.26
CA LYS A 130 -2.94 7.08 -20.71
C LYS A 130 -3.73 6.43 -21.84
N GLN A 131 -5.05 6.57 -21.80
CA GLN A 131 -5.92 6.15 -22.89
C GLN A 131 -5.79 7.08 -24.13
N PRO A 132 -6.03 6.57 -25.36
CA PRO A 132 -6.37 5.18 -25.66
C PRO A 132 -5.16 4.25 -25.55
N TYR A 133 -5.36 3.05 -24.98
CA TYR A 133 -4.30 2.05 -24.90
C TYR A 133 -4.05 1.39 -26.26
N PRO A 134 -2.79 0.96 -26.56
CA PRO A 134 -2.49 0.25 -27.81
C PRO A 134 -2.92 -1.22 -27.79
N TYR A 135 -3.58 -1.69 -26.75
CA TYR A 135 -4.05 -3.05 -26.51
C TYR A 135 -5.51 -3.04 -26.07
N ALA A 136 -6.19 -4.19 -26.21
CA ALA A 136 -7.57 -4.33 -25.77
C ALA A 136 -7.67 -4.60 -24.26
N THR A 137 -8.73 -4.08 -23.66
CA THR A 137 -9.13 -4.40 -22.28
C THR A 137 -10.59 -4.83 -22.25
N GLU A 138 -10.95 -5.72 -21.33
CA GLU A 138 -12.30 -6.23 -21.13
C GLU A 138 -12.64 -6.14 -19.64
N GLU A 139 -13.74 -5.48 -19.29
CA GLU A 139 -14.28 -5.53 -17.94
C GLU A 139 -14.92 -6.89 -17.71
N VAL A 140 -14.54 -7.53 -16.63
CA VAL A 140 -14.96 -8.90 -16.32
C VAL A 140 -15.50 -9.00 -14.90
N VAL A 141 -16.36 -9.98 -14.69
CA VAL A 141 -16.88 -10.32 -13.36
C VAL A 141 -16.74 -11.84 -13.17
N PHE A 142 -16.22 -12.24 -12.03
CA PHE A 142 -16.16 -13.65 -11.64
C PHE A 142 -16.60 -13.82 -10.18
N LYS A 143 -16.95 -15.04 -9.81
CA LYS A 143 -17.54 -15.32 -8.51
C LYS A 143 -16.69 -16.28 -7.71
N ASN A 144 -16.55 -15.99 -6.44
CA ASN A 144 -16.15 -16.95 -5.44
C ASN A 144 -17.41 -17.43 -4.71
N GLU A 145 -18.00 -18.50 -5.21
CA GLU A 145 -19.28 -19.05 -4.68
C GLU A 145 -19.11 -19.56 -3.24
N ALA A 146 -17.92 -20.06 -2.88
CA ALA A 146 -17.64 -20.57 -1.55
C ALA A 146 -17.69 -19.47 -0.47
N GLU A 147 -17.26 -18.28 -0.83
CA GLU A 147 -17.17 -17.11 0.08
C GLU A 147 -18.28 -16.08 -0.15
N GLY A 148 -19.13 -16.30 -1.15
CA GLY A 148 -20.20 -15.37 -1.51
C GLY A 148 -19.72 -14.03 -2.04
N ALA A 149 -18.51 -13.98 -2.61
CA ALA A 149 -17.95 -12.78 -3.20
C ALA A 149 -18.16 -12.72 -4.72
N VAL A 150 -18.46 -11.52 -5.22
CA VAL A 150 -18.54 -11.21 -6.65
C VAL A 150 -17.46 -10.19 -6.96
N LEU A 151 -16.49 -10.60 -7.77
CA LEU A 151 -15.26 -9.85 -8.00
C LEU A 151 -15.26 -9.25 -9.40
N SER A 152 -15.04 -7.95 -9.46
CA SER A 152 -14.97 -7.17 -10.69
C SER A 152 -13.52 -6.90 -11.05
N GLY A 153 -13.17 -7.05 -12.31
CA GLY A 153 -11.79 -6.89 -12.76
C GLY A 153 -11.67 -6.38 -14.19
N THR A 154 -10.44 -6.14 -14.60
CA THR A 154 -10.08 -5.78 -15.96
C THR A 154 -9.09 -6.80 -16.51
N LEU A 155 -9.51 -7.53 -17.54
CA LEU A 155 -8.65 -8.42 -18.33
C LEU A 155 -7.98 -7.58 -19.41
N THR A 156 -6.65 -7.55 -19.41
CA THR A 156 -5.82 -6.83 -20.37
C THR A 156 -5.19 -7.83 -21.32
N TYR A 157 -5.41 -7.66 -22.61
CA TYR A 157 -4.87 -8.50 -23.67
C TYR A 157 -3.54 -7.96 -24.19
N PRO A 158 -2.59 -8.81 -24.63
CA PRO A 158 -1.37 -8.31 -25.24
C PRO A 158 -1.63 -7.65 -26.59
N ILE A 159 -0.76 -6.73 -27.00
CA ILE A 159 -0.83 -6.05 -28.32
C ILE A 159 -0.91 -7.07 -29.47
N THR A 160 -0.27 -8.21 -29.30
CA THR A 160 -0.22 -9.29 -30.29
C THR A 160 -1.42 -10.23 -30.24
N TYR A 161 -2.41 -10.00 -29.38
CA TYR A 161 -3.60 -10.82 -29.27
C TYR A 161 -4.37 -10.86 -30.60
N GLY A 162 -4.73 -12.05 -31.04
CA GLY A 162 -5.35 -12.26 -32.36
C GLY A 162 -4.37 -12.57 -33.50
N PHE A 163 -3.07 -12.34 -33.30
CA PHE A 163 -2.00 -12.73 -34.23
C PHE A 163 -1.18 -13.93 -33.75
N GLN A 164 -1.35 -14.32 -32.50
CA GLN A 164 -0.68 -15.45 -31.87
C GLN A 164 -1.65 -16.60 -31.62
N VAL A 165 -1.09 -17.80 -31.56
CA VAL A 165 -1.82 -18.98 -31.08
C VAL A 165 -2.11 -18.78 -29.59
N LYS A 166 -3.36 -18.89 -29.20
CA LYS A 166 -3.81 -18.58 -27.82
C LYS A 166 -3.06 -19.39 -26.74
N GLU A 167 -2.71 -20.63 -27.04
CA GLU A 167 -1.97 -21.53 -26.17
C GLU A 167 -0.54 -21.07 -25.89
N THR A 168 -0.02 -20.10 -26.65
CA THR A 168 1.31 -19.50 -26.45
C THR A 168 1.28 -18.18 -25.68
N ILE A 169 0.08 -17.66 -25.38
CA ILE A 169 -0.09 -16.41 -24.66
C ILE A 169 -0.21 -16.70 -23.16
N PRO A 170 0.79 -16.35 -22.33
CA PRO A 170 0.67 -16.48 -20.89
C PRO A 170 -0.27 -15.39 -20.34
N VAL A 171 -0.96 -15.72 -19.25
CA VAL A 171 -1.77 -14.75 -18.50
C VAL A 171 -1.38 -14.76 -17.02
N VAL A 172 -1.39 -13.60 -16.39
CA VAL A 172 -1.04 -13.41 -14.99
C VAL A 172 -2.22 -12.79 -14.24
N LEU A 173 -2.67 -13.44 -13.16
CA LEU A 173 -3.55 -12.83 -12.17
C LEU A 173 -2.71 -11.96 -11.24
N LEU A 174 -3.10 -10.70 -11.02
CA LEU A 174 -2.45 -9.80 -10.09
C LEU A 174 -3.22 -9.79 -8.77
N VAL A 175 -2.51 -10.05 -7.66
CA VAL A 175 -3.07 -10.15 -6.30
C VAL A 175 -2.46 -9.07 -5.42
N THR A 176 -3.30 -8.20 -4.88
CA THR A 176 -2.93 -7.01 -4.10
C THR A 176 -2.31 -7.34 -2.74
N GLY A 177 -1.66 -6.35 -2.15
CA GLY A 177 -1.16 -6.39 -0.77
C GLY A 177 -2.26 -6.27 0.28
N SER A 178 -1.87 -6.16 1.54
CA SER A 178 -2.78 -6.12 2.69
C SER A 178 -3.71 -4.90 2.70
N GLY A 179 -4.93 -5.14 3.17
CA GLY A 179 -6.02 -4.16 3.19
C GLY A 179 -6.91 -4.28 1.96
N GLY A 180 -8.05 -3.61 1.98
CA GLY A 180 -8.96 -3.57 0.83
C GLY A 180 -8.43 -2.66 -0.26
N GLN A 181 -8.06 -3.20 -1.41
CA GLN A 181 -7.40 -2.51 -2.53
C GLN A 181 -8.27 -2.56 -3.79
N ASN A 182 -8.22 -1.50 -4.61
CA ASN A 182 -8.76 -1.59 -5.95
C ASN A 182 -7.81 -2.35 -6.89
N ARG A 183 -8.29 -2.73 -8.06
CA ARG A 183 -7.56 -3.51 -9.08
C ARG A 183 -6.22 -2.92 -9.54
N ASP A 184 -5.99 -1.63 -9.30
CA ASP A 184 -4.76 -0.94 -9.66
C ASP A 184 -3.73 -0.92 -8.52
N GLU A 185 -4.12 -1.44 -7.31
CA GLU A 185 -3.36 -1.33 -6.06
C GLU A 185 -2.99 0.14 -5.80
N GLU A 186 -3.99 1.03 -5.90
CA GLU A 186 -3.77 2.46 -5.91
C GLU A 186 -3.35 2.98 -4.53
N ILE A 187 -2.15 3.51 -4.45
CA ILE A 187 -1.58 4.12 -3.24
C ILE A 187 -0.85 5.43 -3.59
N PHE A 188 -1.17 6.53 -2.92
CA PHE A 188 -0.60 7.86 -3.19
C PHE A 188 -0.69 8.27 -4.68
N ASN A 189 -1.78 7.95 -5.36
CA ASN A 189 -1.99 8.11 -6.80
C ASN A 189 -1.03 7.31 -7.69
N HIS A 190 -0.20 6.43 -7.14
CA HIS A 190 0.45 5.38 -7.91
C HIS A 190 -0.54 4.29 -8.24
N LYS A 191 -0.39 3.68 -9.42
CA LYS A 191 -1.19 2.56 -9.89
C LYS A 191 -0.27 1.41 -10.34
N PRO A 192 0.45 0.78 -9.40
CA PRO A 192 1.49 -0.19 -9.76
C PRO A 192 0.93 -1.33 -10.63
N PHE A 193 -0.24 -1.87 -10.32
CA PHE A 193 -0.80 -2.97 -11.11
C PHE A 193 -1.25 -2.54 -12.51
N LEU A 194 -1.71 -1.30 -12.68
CA LEU A 194 -1.99 -0.76 -14.02
C LEU A 194 -0.70 -0.63 -14.84
N VAL A 195 0.39 -0.16 -14.20
CA VAL A 195 1.71 -0.03 -14.86
C VAL A 195 2.27 -1.40 -15.23
N ILE A 196 2.18 -2.40 -14.33
CA ILE A 196 2.59 -3.77 -14.63
C ILE A 196 1.77 -4.34 -15.79
N ALA A 197 0.45 -4.21 -15.76
CA ALA A 197 -0.44 -4.73 -16.80
C ALA A 197 -0.16 -4.09 -18.19
N ASP A 198 0.09 -2.78 -18.23
CA ASP A 198 0.47 -2.07 -19.45
C ASP A 198 1.81 -2.60 -19.99
N TYR A 199 2.80 -2.77 -19.11
CA TYR A 199 4.09 -3.30 -19.50
C TYR A 199 4.01 -4.72 -20.05
N LEU A 200 3.30 -5.60 -19.35
CA LEU A 200 3.07 -6.99 -19.76
C LEU A 200 2.35 -7.08 -21.11
N ALA A 201 1.29 -6.28 -21.30
CA ALA A 201 0.54 -6.27 -22.56
C ALA A 201 1.41 -5.87 -23.77
N LYS A 202 2.35 -4.94 -23.58
CA LYS A 202 3.33 -4.54 -24.58
C LYS A 202 4.38 -5.62 -24.90
N HIS A 203 4.52 -6.60 -23.98
CA HIS A 203 5.50 -7.69 -24.09
C HIS A 203 4.87 -9.07 -24.34
N GLY A 204 3.63 -9.12 -24.84
CA GLY A 204 2.99 -10.35 -25.28
C GLY A 204 2.38 -11.19 -24.15
N ILE A 205 2.12 -10.61 -22.99
CA ILE A 205 1.58 -11.25 -21.79
C ILE A 205 0.25 -10.61 -21.43
N ALA A 206 -0.79 -11.42 -21.21
CA ALA A 206 -2.08 -10.98 -20.72
C ALA A 206 -2.05 -10.83 -19.18
N SER A 207 -2.99 -10.04 -18.63
CA SER A 207 -3.13 -9.92 -17.18
C SER A 207 -4.58 -9.70 -16.77
N LEU A 208 -4.95 -10.22 -15.59
CA LEU A 208 -6.21 -9.94 -14.91
C LEU A 208 -5.92 -9.23 -13.60
N ARG A 209 -6.47 -8.02 -13.44
CA ARG A 209 -6.49 -7.24 -12.20
C ARG A 209 -7.92 -7.20 -11.69
N TYR A 210 -8.14 -7.32 -10.40
CA TYR A 210 -9.48 -7.29 -9.82
C TYR A 210 -9.52 -6.45 -8.54
N ASP A 211 -10.68 -5.88 -8.26
CA ASP A 211 -10.94 -5.18 -7.00
C ASP A 211 -11.14 -6.23 -5.89
N ASP A 212 -10.54 -6.05 -4.75
CA ASP A 212 -10.74 -6.93 -3.60
C ASP A 212 -12.21 -6.97 -3.17
N ARG A 213 -12.62 -8.04 -2.49
CA ARG A 213 -13.98 -8.15 -1.98
C ARG A 213 -14.41 -6.91 -1.18
N GLY A 214 -15.59 -6.38 -1.48
CA GLY A 214 -16.15 -5.18 -0.84
C GLY A 214 -15.46 -3.87 -1.19
N VAL A 215 -14.59 -3.85 -2.20
CA VAL A 215 -13.88 -2.65 -2.66
C VAL A 215 -14.34 -2.29 -4.08
N ALA A 216 -14.43 -1.01 -4.37
CA ALA A 216 -14.79 -0.43 -5.67
C ALA A 216 -16.03 -1.10 -6.28
N GLN A 217 -15.88 -1.95 -7.31
CA GLN A 217 -16.99 -2.63 -7.97
C GLN A 217 -17.22 -4.07 -7.49
N SER A 218 -16.35 -4.59 -6.64
CA SER A 218 -16.49 -5.92 -6.05
C SER A 218 -17.39 -5.91 -4.83
N THR A 219 -18.09 -7.00 -4.60
CA THR A 219 -18.96 -7.20 -3.43
C THR A 219 -18.58 -8.48 -2.69
N GLY A 220 -19.02 -8.59 -1.44
CA GLY A 220 -18.78 -9.76 -0.60
C GLY A 220 -18.54 -9.40 0.86
N PRO A 221 -18.53 -10.39 1.76
CA PRO A 221 -18.25 -10.19 3.16
C PRO A 221 -16.83 -9.68 3.40
N THR A 222 -16.68 -8.64 4.23
CA THR A 222 -15.38 -8.07 4.61
C THR A 222 -15.06 -8.22 6.09
N GLN A 223 -16.07 -8.48 6.93
CA GLN A 223 -15.89 -8.66 8.36
C GLN A 223 -15.23 -10.00 8.65
N GLY A 224 -14.15 -10.01 9.41
CA GLY A 224 -13.41 -11.21 9.78
C GLY A 224 -12.57 -11.80 8.63
N THR A 225 -12.44 -11.13 7.50
CA THR A 225 -11.64 -11.57 6.37
C THR A 225 -10.17 -11.71 6.75
N THR A 226 -9.59 -12.85 6.38
CA THR A 226 -8.17 -13.15 6.55
C THR A 226 -7.50 -13.37 5.19
N THR A 227 -6.20 -13.61 5.17
CA THR A 227 -5.45 -13.96 3.96
C THR A 227 -5.98 -15.22 3.28
N GLU A 228 -6.59 -16.16 4.02
CA GLU A 228 -7.20 -17.38 3.43
C GLU A 228 -8.42 -17.04 2.57
N ASN A 229 -9.24 -16.06 2.98
CA ASN A 229 -10.36 -15.62 2.16
C ASN A 229 -9.86 -14.91 0.89
N ASN A 230 -8.79 -14.12 0.99
CA ASN A 230 -8.17 -13.48 -0.18
C ASN A 230 -7.53 -14.51 -1.12
N LEU A 231 -6.93 -15.57 -0.56
CA LEU A 231 -6.46 -16.73 -1.36
C LEU A 231 -7.62 -17.37 -2.12
N SER A 232 -8.74 -17.61 -1.46
CA SER A 232 -9.94 -18.20 -2.10
C SER A 232 -10.46 -17.34 -3.25
N ASP A 233 -10.43 -16.01 -3.12
CA ASP A 233 -10.77 -15.08 -4.21
C ASP A 233 -9.79 -15.16 -5.38
N ALA A 234 -8.49 -15.22 -5.09
CA ALA A 234 -7.47 -15.37 -6.12
C ALA A 234 -7.60 -16.71 -6.87
N GLU A 235 -7.89 -17.81 -6.17
CA GLU A 235 -8.14 -19.11 -6.79
C GLU A 235 -9.40 -19.12 -7.68
N ALA A 236 -10.45 -18.37 -7.28
CA ALA A 236 -11.62 -18.16 -8.14
C ALA A 236 -11.24 -17.39 -9.41
N GLY A 237 -10.34 -16.40 -9.33
CA GLY A 237 -9.79 -15.66 -10.47
C GLY A 237 -9.02 -16.57 -11.43
N ILE A 238 -8.18 -17.48 -10.91
CA ILE A 238 -7.47 -18.48 -11.73
C ILE A 238 -8.47 -19.45 -12.40
N SER A 239 -9.47 -19.90 -11.66
CA SER A 239 -10.52 -20.78 -12.21
C SER A 239 -11.27 -20.09 -13.34
N TYR A 240 -11.58 -18.80 -13.18
CA TYR A 240 -12.18 -17.99 -14.25
C TYR A 240 -11.28 -17.93 -15.49
N LEU A 241 -9.99 -17.63 -15.34
CA LEU A 241 -9.04 -17.59 -16.46
C LEU A 241 -8.92 -18.93 -17.18
N ARG A 242 -8.88 -20.05 -16.45
CA ARG A 242 -8.86 -21.40 -17.03
C ARG A 242 -10.13 -21.67 -17.84
N ASN A 243 -11.29 -21.32 -17.32
CA ASN A 243 -12.59 -21.54 -17.98
C ASN A 243 -12.77 -20.72 -19.26
N LEU A 244 -12.09 -19.56 -19.39
CA LEU A 244 -12.11 -18.79 -20.63
C LEU A 244 -11.50 -19.52 -21.81
N ASN A 245 -10.55 -20.44 -21.57
CA ASN A 245 -9.87 -21.20 -22.62
C ASN A 245 -9.22 -20.31 -23.70
N LYS A 246 -8.70 -19.13 -23.28
CA LYS A 246 -8.11 -18.11 -24.16
C LYS A 246 -6.58 -18.01 -24.06
N PHE A 247 -5.98 -18.68 -23.06
CA PHE A 247 -4.57 -18.52 -22.71
C PHE A 247 -3.87 -19.87 -22.56
N GLY A 248 -2.54 -19.86 -22.64
CA GLY A 248 -1.70 -21.00 -22.36
C GLY A 248 -1.41 -21.14 -20.86
N GLN A 249 -0.19 -20.79 -20.45
CA GLN A 249 0.18 -20.82 -19.03
C GLN A 249 -0.55 -19.73 -18.24
N ILE A 250 -1.04 -20.08 -17.06
CA ILE A 250 -1.75 -19.19 -16.14
C ILE A 250 -0.94 -19.08 -14.85
N GLY A 251 -0.40 -17.90 -14.61
CA GLY A 251 0.38 -17.58 -13.41
C GLY A 251 -0.31 -16.61 -12.47
N VAL A 252 0.33 -16.38 -11.34
CA VAL A 252 -0.03 -15.35 -10.37
C VAL A 252 1.17 -14.43 -10.11
N LEU A 253 0.89 -13.14 -9.96
CA LEU A 253 1.83 -12.14 -9.46
C LEU A 253 1.18 -11.48 -8.25
N GLY A 254 1.79 -11.62 -7.08
CA GLY A 254 1.29 -11.00 -5.87
C GLY A 254 2.30 -10.02 -5.27
N HIS A 255 1.80 -8.92 -4.74
CA HIS A 255 2.61 -7.93 -4.03
C HIS A 255 2.35 -8.01 -2.52
N SER A 256 3.41 -7.94 -1.71
CA SER A 256 3.30 -7.95 -0.24
C SER A 256 2.51 -9.18 0.26
N GLU A 257 1.34 -9.00 0.92
CA GLU A 257 0.46 -10.13 1.28
C GLU A 257 0.07 -10.97 0.06
N GLY A 258 -0.20 -10.35 -1.09
CA GLY A 258 -0.45 -11.06 -2.35
C GLY A 258 0.72 -11.96 -2.77
N GLY A 259 1.97 -11.58 -2.43
CA GLY A 259 3.15 -12.41 -2.65
C GLY A 259 3.16 -13.65 -1.75
N THR A 260 2.67 -13.56 -0.52
CA THR A 260 2.43 -14.69 0.37
C THR A 260 1.32 -15.59 -0.19
N ILE A 261 0.22 -15.00 -0.68
CA ILE A 261 -0.87 -15.72 -1.36
C ILE A 261 -0.34 -16.47 -2.58
N ALA A 262 0.57 -15.86 -3.36
CA ALA A 262 1.19 -16.54 -4.50
C ALA A 262 1.94 -17.80 -4.08
N PHE A 263 2.66 -17.80 -2.95
CA PHE A 263 3.29 -19.00 -2.41
C PHE A 263 2.25 -20.07 -2.02
N MET A 264 1.14 -19.67 -1.40
CA MET A 264 0.06 -20.59 -1.04
C MET A 264 -0.58 -21.21 -2.30
N MET A 265 -0.81 -20.42 -3.34
CA MET A 265 -1.33 -20.90 -4.63
C MET A 265 -0.37 -21.88 -5.32
N GLY A 266 0.95 -21.61 -5.26
CA GLY A 266 1.98 -22.53 -5.74
C GLY A 266 1.98 -23.86 -4.98
N ALA A 267 1.81 -23.83 -3.66
CA ALA A 267 1.69 -25.01 -2.81
C ALA A 267 0.42 -25.82 -3.13
N ASN A 268 -0.69 -25.15 -3.42
CA ASN A 268 -1.96 -25.75 -3.83
C ASN A 268 -1.94 -26.27 -5.29
N LYS A 269 -0.88 -25.98 -6.05
CA LYS A 269 -0.75 -26.31 -7.49
C LYS A 269 -1.84 -25.65 -8.34
N SER A 270 -2.31 -24.49 -7.93
CA SER A 270 -3.37 -23.74 -8.62
C SER A 270 -2.87 -23.06 -9.88
N VAL A 271 -1.57 -22.81 -9.99
CA VAL A 271 -0.94 -21.99 -11.03
C VAL A 271 0.22 -22.72 -11.72
N ASP A 272 0.51 -22.31 -12.96
CA ASP A 272 1.59 -22.89 -13.76
C ASP A 272 2.95 -22.21 -13.46
N PHE A 273 2.94 -20.98 -12.94
CA PHE A 273 4.11 -20.25 -12.42
C PHE A 273 3.65 -19.17 -11.42
N LEU A 274 4.55 -18.71 -10.58
CA LEU A 274 4.23 -17.61 -9.63
C LEU A 274 5.34 -16.57 -9.54
N ILE A 275 4.92 -15.33 -9.20
CA ILE A 275 5.80 -14.20 -8.95
C ILE A 275 5.40 -13.58 -7.61
N SER A 276 6.35 -13.48 -6.69
CA SER A 276 6.20 -12.82 -5.41
C SER A 276 7.01 -11.52 -5.41
N LEU A 277 6.32 -10.39 -5.37
CA LEU A 277 6.90 -9.05 -5.23
C LEU A 277 6.87 -8.64 -3.76
N ALA A 278 8.02 -8.60 -3.11
CA ALA A 278 8.14 -8.26 -1.68
C ALA A 278 7.18 -9.06 -0.78
N GLY A 279 6.93 -10.33 -1.13
CA GLY A 279 6.02 -11.21 -0.36
C GLY A 279 6.64 -11.69 0.93
N GLY A 280 5.83 -11.76 1.99
CA GLY A 280 6.24 -12.32 3.28
C GLY A 280 6.53 -13.81 3.17
N ALA A 281 7.75 -14.21 3.51
CA ALA A 281 8.21 -15.60 3.54
C ALA A 281 8.68 -16.06 4.93
N ALA A 282 9.08 -15.13 5.79
CA ALA A 282 9.28 -15.40 7.20
C ALA A 282 7.93 -15.47 7.94
N ASP A 283 7.92 -16.01 9.15
CA ASP A 283 6.71 -15.99 9.98
C ASP A 283 6.22 -14.56 10.25
N GLY A 284 4.90 -14.39 10.36
CA GLY A 284 4.27 -13.08 10.46
C GLY A 284 4.70 -12.29 11.69
N LEU A 285 5.01 -12.96 12.79
CA LEU A 285 5.54 -12.33 14.00
C LEU A 285 6.91 -11.68 13.73
N LYS A 286 7.82 -12.41 13.06
CA LYS A 286 9.14 -11.89 12.68
C LYS A 286 9.02 -10.71 11.73
N ILE A 287 8.12 -10.78 10.75
CA ILE A 287 7.88 -9.68 9.80
C ILE A 287 7.42 -8.42 10.54
N LEU A 288 6.39 -8.49 11.38
CA LEU A 288 5.83 -7.31 12.05
C LEU A 288 6.79 -6.72 13.10
N VAL A 289 7.51 -7.54 13.83
CA VAL A 289 8.53 -7.05 14.75
C VAL A 289 9.69 -6.39 13.99
N GLY A 290 10.14 -7.00 12.89
CA GLY A 290 11.19 -6.47 12.02
C GLY A 290 10.80 -5.13 11.38
N GLN A 291 9.60 -5.02 10.84
CA GLN A 291 9.02 -3.79 10.27
C GLN A 291 8.99 -2.64 11.29
N ASN A 292 8.53 -2.92 12.51
CA ASN A 292 8.53 -1.92 13.59
C ASN A 292 9.94 -1.46 13.94
N LYS A 293 10.91 -2.41 14.09
CA LYS A 293 12.32 -2.07 14.36
C LYS A 293 12.90 -1.19 13.25
N ALA A 294 12.71 -1.54 11.99
CA ALA A 294 13.21 -0.78 10.85
C ALA A 294 12.61 0.64 10.80
N SER A 295 11.31 0.78 11.00
CA SER A 295 10.63 2.08 11.05
C SER A 295 11.14 2.96 12.19
N MET A 296 11.30 2.40 13.39
CA MET A 296 11.83 3.13 14.55
C MET A 296 13.29 3.54 14.36
N GLN A 297 14.09 2.69 13.70
CA GLN A 297 15.48 2.98 13.36
C GLN A 297 15.57 4.16 12.37
N LEU A 298 14.72 4.17 11.35
CA LEU A 298 14.61 5.28 10.39
C LEU A 298 14.24 6.60 11.09
N GLN A 299 13.40 6.54 12.13
CA GLN A 299 13.01 7.70 12.95
C GLN A 299 14.13 8.15 13.92
N GLY A 300 15.26 7.45 13.97
CA GLY A 300 16.39 7.78 14.85
C GLY A 300 16.13 7.48 16.32
N ILE A 301 15.20 6.57 16.62
CA ILE A 301 14.98 6.08 17.99
C ILE A 301 16.24 5.33 18.47
N PRO A 302 16.68 5.53 19.72
CA PRO A 302 17.85 4.83 20.25
C PRO A 302 17.70 3.30 20.22
N ALA A 303 18.76 2.57 19.84
CA ALA A 303 18.73 1.12 19.67
C ALA A 303 18.21 0.38 20.92
N ILE A 304 18.59 0.82 22.11
CA ILE A 304 18.11 0.21 23.37
C ILE A 304 16.58 0.32 23.52
N VAL A 305 15.98 1.43 23.10
CA VAL A 305 14.54 1.62 23.14
C VAL A 305 13.86 0.74 22.09
N ILE A 306 14.45 0.61 20.90
CA ILE A 306 13.95 -0.26 19.82
C ILE A 306 13.91 -1.72 20.29
N GLU A 307 14.98 -2.22 20.92
CA GLU A 307 15.03 -3.60 21.39
C GLU A 307 14.03 -3.85 22.53
N GLN A 308 13.86 -2.91 23.45
CA GLN A 308 12.84 -3.01 24.51
C GLN A 308 11.42 -3.01 23.92
N TYR A 309 11.14 -2.16 22.95
CA TYR A 309 9.84 -2.13 22.26
C TYR A 309 9.59 -3.44 21.51
N ALA A 310 10.57 -3.93 20.76
CA ALA A 310 10.48 -5.20 20.04
C ALA A 310 10.24 -6.38 20.99
N THR A 311 10.88 -6.39 22.16
CA THR A 311 10.64 -7.39 23.19
C THR A 311 9.19 -7.36 23.68
N ALA A 312 8.68 -6.17 24.02
CA ALA A 312 7.30 -6.00 24.46
C ALA A 312 6.30 -6.41 23.35
N LEU A 313 6.54 -5.99 22.12
CA LEU A 313 5.70 -6.31 20.97
C LEU A 313 5.66 -7.82 20.69
N ASN A 314 6.80 -8.49 20.78
CA ASN A 314 6.89 -9.95 20.61
C ASN A 314 6.07 -10.71 21.66
N ILE A 315 6.15 -10.31 22.94
CA ILE A 315 5.34 -10.91 24.00
C ILE A 315 3.85 -10.67 23.75
N LEU A 316 3.47 -9.43 23.46
CA LEU A 316 2.10 -9.04 23.16
C LEU A 316 1.51 -9.87 21.99
N TYR A 317 2.24 -10.02 20.92
CA TYR A 317 1.80 -10.77 19.75
C TYR A 317 1.71 -12.28 20.03
N LYS A 318 2.61 -12.84 20.82
CA LYS A 318 2.51 -14.24 21.28
C LYS A 318 1.29 -14.45 22.17
N ASP A 319 0.99 -13.53 23.08
CA ASP A 319 -0.23 -13.58 23.90
C ASP A 319 -1.49 -13.51 23.03
N ARG A 320 -1.46 -12.69 21.98
CA ARG A 320 -2.56 -12.57 21.01
C ARG A 320 -2.76 -13.87 20.21
N ILE A 321 -1.70 -14.46 19.66
CA ILE A 321 -1.76 -15.77 18.99
C ILE A 321 -2.31 -16.84 19.94
N GLY A 322 -1.92 -16.79 21.20
CA GLY A 322 -2.42 -17.70 22.26
C GLY A 322 -3.88 -17.44 22.68
N GLY A 323 -4.57 -16.46 22.11
CA GLY A 323 -5.97 -16.15 22.41
C GLY A 323 -6.20 -15.46 23.76
N LYS A 324 -5.18 -14.86 24.36
CA LYS A 324 -5.29 -14.16 25.64
C LYS A 324 -6.24 -12.98 25.54
N GLN A 325 -7.28 -13.01 26.38
CA GLN A 325 -8.24 -11.92 26.47
C GLN A 325 -7.66 -10.79 27.34
N ILE A 326 -7.63 -9.58 26.80
CA ILE A 326 -7.06 -8.40 27.46
C ILE A 326 -8.16 -7.33 27.55
N ALA A 327 -8.71 -7.13 28.75
CA ALA A 327 -9.80 -6.18 28.97
C ALA A 327 -9.30 -4.73 29.13
N ASP A 328 -8.17 -4.54 29.82
CA ASP A 328 -7.53 -3.23 29.99
C ASP A 328 -6.18 -3.22 29.28
N HIS A 329 -6.16 -2.65 28.07
CA HIS A 329 -4.98 -2.60 27.22
C HIS A 329 -3.83 -1.79 27.83
N LYS A 330 -4.14 -0.69 28.52
CA LYS A 330 -3.13 0.17 29.14
C LYS A 330 -2.50 -0.54 30.32
N GLN A 331 -3.30 -1.09 31.22
CA GLN A 331 -2.79 -1.82 32.37
C GLN A 331 -1.98 -3.04 31.94
N TYR A 332 -2.46 -3.79 30.96
CA TYR A 332 -1.70 -4.92 30.40
C TYR A 332 -0.30 -4.53 29.94
N VAL A 333 -0.15 -3.40 29.19
CA VAL A 333 1.16 -2.93 28.72
C VAL A 333 2.05 -2.49 29.90
N GLU A 334 1.50 -1.84 30.94
CA GLU A 334 2.24 -1.49 32.14
C GLU A 334 2.77 -2.74 32.86
N ASP A 335 1.90 -3.73 33.10
CA ASP A 335 2.25 -4.99 33.74
C ASP A 335 3.30 -5.76 32.95
N LEU A 336 3.15 -5.81 31.61
CA LEU A 336 4.11 -6.43 30.70
C LEU A 336 5.48 -5.76 30.81
N CYS A 337 5.53 -4.43 30.78
CA CYS A 337 6.77 -3.66 30.91
C CYS A 337 7.41 -3.88 32.27
N GLN A 338 6.64 -3.86 33.35
CA GLN A 338 7.13 -4.09 34.72
C GLN A 338 7.70 -5.50 34.87
N ALA A 339 6.95 -6.53 34.46
CA ALA A 339 7.36 -7.93 34.55
C ALA A 339 8.67 -8.24 33.81
N ASN A 340 8.91 -7.54 32.68
CA ASN A 340 10.07 -7.74 31.83
C ASN A 340 11.16 -6.66 32.04
N LYS A 341 11.01 -5.76 33.01
CA LYS A 341 11.95 -4.67 33.34
C LYS A 341 12.24 -3.77 32.13
N LEU A 342 11.20 -3.49 31.32
CA LEU A 342 11.29 -2.63 30.15
C LEU A 342 10.95 -1.19 30.53
N THR A 343 11.80 -0.25 30.09
CA THR A 343 11.59 1.19 30.32
C THR A 343 11.27 1.85 28.98
N LEU A 344 9.99 1.98 28.67
CA LEU A 344 9.50 2.59 27.42
C LEU A 344 8.86 3.94 27.69
N PRO A 345 9.06 4.93 26.79
CA PRO A 345 8.30 6.17 26.78
C PRO A 345 6.79 5.94 26.67
N GLU A 346 6.00 6.82 27.28
CA GLU A 346 4.52 6.68 27.32
C GLU A 346 3.86 6.61 25.93
N ASN A 347 4.37 7.36 24.96
CA ASN A 347 3.87 7.27 23.59
C ASN A 347 4.10 5.89 22.96
N LEU A 348 5.19 5.21 23.28
CA LEU A 348 5.45 3.85 22.78
C LEU A 348 4.60 2.81 23.51
N LYS A 349 4.37 2.97 24.81
CA LYS A 349 3.39 2.13 25.56
C LYS A 349 1.97 2.30 24.98
N ALA A 350 1.56 3.54 24.67
CA ALA A 350 0.28 3.80 24.04
C ALA A 350 0.17 3.14 22.65
N ASN A 351 1.26 3.08 21.88
CA ASN A 351 1.28 2.37 20.61
C ASN A 351 1.16 0.84 20.80
N LEU A 352 1.85 0.25 21.76
CA LEU A 352 1.69 -1.16 22.11
C LEU A 352 0.24 -1.50 22.47
N ALA A 353 -0.40 -0.65 23.27
CA ALA A 353 -1.81 -0.83 23.63
C ALA A 353 -2.75 -0.87 22.40
N LYS A 354 -2.48 -0.09 21.38
CA LYS A 354 -3.23 -0.13 20.10
C LYS A 354 -2.99 -1.44 19.33
N CYS A 355 -1.78 -2.02 19.41
CA CYS A 355 -1.46 -3.27 18.72
C CYS A 355 -2.26 -4.47 19.23
N ILE A 356 -2.86 -4.39 20.42
CA ILE A 356 -3.66 -5.49 21.00
C ILE A 356 -4.85 -5.86 20.12
N THR A 357 -5.56 -4.88 19.57
CA THR A 357 -6.76 -5.09 18.75
C THR A 357 -6.58 -4.69 17.29
N PHE A 358 -5.44 -4.12 16.92
CA PHE A 358 -5.18 -3.69 15.56
C PHE A 358 -5.36 -4.84 14.56
N GLY A 359 -6.02 -4.58 13.43
CA GLY A 359 -6.16 -5.52 12.32
C GLY A 359 -7.07 -6.72 12.56
N GLY A 360 -7.74 -6.82 13.73
CA GLY A 360 -8.74 -7.85 13.99
C GLY A 360 -8.25 -9.28 13.78
N GLU A 361 -9.08 -10.12 13.16
CA GLU A 361 -8.79 -11.54 12.88
C GLU A 361 -7.66 -11.70 11.87
N TRP A 362 -7.59 -10.81 10.87
CA TRP A 362 -6.55 -10.84 9.86
C TRP A 362 -5.15 -10.81 10.46
N ILE A 363 -4.86 -9.86 11.37
CA ILE A 363 -3.53 -9.76 11.96
C ILE A 363 -3.21 -10.96 12.87
N THR A 364 -4.22 -11.53 13.53
CA THR A 364 -4.05 -12.71 14.38
C THR A 364 -3.67 -13.93 13.55
N TRP A 365 -4.34 -14.10 12.40
CA TRP A 365 -3.99 -15.12 11.43
C TRP A 365 -2.58 -14.89 10.86
N PHE A 366 -2.29 -13.68 10.39
CA PHE A 366 -0.99 -13.32 9.82
C PHE A 366 0.18 -13.58 10.78
N LEU A 367 0.03 -13.19 12.05
CA LEU A 367 1.04 -13.43 13.09
C LEU A 367 1.33 -14.92 13.33
N ALA A 368 0.32 -15.77 13.18
CA ALA A 368 0.43 -17.21 13.41
C ALA A 368 0.90 -17.99 12.19
N TYR A 369 0.85 -17.39 11.00
CA TYR A 369 1.17 -18.06 9.75
C TYR A 369 2.67 -18.10 9.47
N ASP A 370 3.17 -19.31 9.13
CA ASP A 370 4.54 -19.54 8.64
C ASP A 370 4.50 -19.97 7.17
N PRO A 371 4.87 -19.07 6.22
CA PRO A 371 4.86 -19.38 4.80
C PRO A 371 5.85 -20.46 4.36
N SER A 372 6.87 -20.75 5.17
CA SER A 372 7.92 -21.71 4.82
C SER A 372 7.37 -23.11 4.48
N GLU A 373 6.26 -23.49 5.12
CA GLU A 373 5.59 -24.78 4.84
C GLU A 373 4.92 -24.80 3.46
N ALA A 374 4.33 -23.69 3.03
CA ALA A 374 3.78 -23.56 1.70
C ALA A 374 4.92 -23.54 0.66
N ILE A 375 5.98 -22.76 0.91
CA ILE A 375 7.13 -22.64 0.01
C ILE A 375 7.76 -24.03 -0.28
N ARG A 376 7.89 -24.90 0.73
CA ARG A 376 8.42 -26.27 0.55
C ARG A 376 7.60 -27.15 -0.40
N LYS A 377 6.33 -26.84 -0.63
CA LYS A 377 5.40 -27.61 -1.48
C LYS A 377 5.32 -27.09 -2.91
N ILE A 378 5.93 -25.95 -3.22
CA ILE A 378 5.88 -25.33 -4.53
C ILE A 378 6.64 -26.20 -5.53
N ALA A 379 5.99 -26.51 -6.65
CA ALA A 379 6.60 -27.30 -7.73
C ALA A 379 6.75 -26.51 -9.04
N CYS A 380 6.01 -25.42 -9.20
CA CYS A 380 6.05 -24.60 -10.41
C CYS A 380 7.23 -23.61 -10.41
N PRO A 381 7.65 -23.10 -11.58
CA PRO A 381 8.59 -21.98 -11.68
C PRO A 381 8.17 -20.82 -10.79
N THR A 382 9.13 -20.27 -10.03
CA THR A 382 8.90 -19.25 -9.03
C THR A 382 9.89 -18.11 -9.20
N MET A 383 9.36 -16.89 -9.29
CA MET A 383 10.14 -15.66 -9.22
C MET A 383 9.86 -14.96 -7.88
N ALA A 384 10.89 -14.64 -7.13
CA ALA A 384 10.77 -13.91 -5.86
C ALA A 384 11.71 -12.69 -5.86
N LEU A 385 11.12 -11.52 -5.73
CA LEU A 385 11.81 -10.24 -5.84
C LEU A 385 11.64 -9.41 -4.57
N ASN A 386 12.68 -8.69 -4.14
CA ASN A 386 12.58 -7.74 -3.04
C ASN A 386 13.61 -6.61 -3.20
N GLY A 387 13.39 -5.49 -2.53
CA GLY A 387 14.30 -4.35 -2.50
C GLY A 387 15.14 -4.30 -1.22
N THR A 388 16.41 -3.84 -1.32
CA THR A 388 17.30 -3.68 -0.13
C THR A 388 16.80 -2.63 0.86
N LEU A 389 16.00 -1.67 0.39
CA LEU A 389 15.40 -0.61 1.21
C LEU A 389 13.92 -0.87 1.54
N ASP A 390 13.45 -2.09 1.35
CA ASP A 390 12.12 -2.50 1.82
C ASP A 390 12.10 -2.49 3.36
N MET A 391 11.27 -1.59 3.93
CA MET A 391 11.10 -1.43 5.38
C MET A 391 9.86 -2.15 5.91
N GLN A 392 9.07 -2.78 5.05
CA GLN A 392 7.87 -3.52 5.44
C GLN A 392 8.13 -5.03 5.46
N VAL A 393 8.64 -5.58 4.37
CA VAL A 393 9.04 -6.98 4.25
C VAL A 393 10.54 -7.02 4.00
N LEU A 394 11.32 -6.99 5.08
CA LEU A 394 12.78 -6.88 5.00
C LEU A 394 13.38 -8.00 4.15
N SER A 395 14.07 -7.68 3.06
CA SER A 395 14.68 -8.64 2.14
C SER A 395 15.60 -9.63 2.84
N LYS A 396 16.42 -9.14 3.78
CA LYS A 396 17.35 -9.94 4.59
C LYS A 396 16.68 -11.01 5.47
N ASP A 397 15.40 -10.84 5.80
CA ASP A 397 14.64 -11.77 6.64
C ASP A 397 13.79 -12.74 5.81
N ASN A 398 13.43 -12.37 4.57
CA ASN A 398 12.50 -13.11 3.72
C ASN A 398 13.17 -13.88 2.58
N LEU A 399 14.10 -13.27 1.82
CA LEU A 399 14.76 -13.98 0.71
C LEU A 399 15.57 -15.22 1.14
N PRO A 400 16.27 -15.24 2.30
CA PRO A 400 16.90 -16.47 2.78
C PRO A 400 15.91 -17.59 3.03
N VAL A 401 14.75 -17.30 3.62
CA VAL A 401 13.70 -18.32 3.86
C VAL A 401 13.22 -18.94 2.55
N ILE A 402 13.03 -18.12 1.51
CA ILE A 402 12.64 -18.61 0.18
C ILE A 402 13.75 -19.53 -0.37
N LYS A 403 15.01 -19.08 -0.34
CA LYS A 403 16.16 -19.85 -0.87
C LYS A 403 16.36 -21.18 -0.16
N GLU A 404 16.10 -21.24 1.15
CA GLU A 404 16.28 -22.44 1.96
C GLU A 404 15.15 -23.45 1.80
N ASN A 405 13.93 -23.01 1.51
CA ASN A 405 12.74 -23.85 1.53
C ASN A 405 12.18 -24.17 0.14
N LEU A 406 12.47 -23.37 -0.88
CA LEU A 406 11.97 -23.60 -2.23
C LEU A 406 12.66 -24.81 -2.85
N PRO A 407 11.91 -25.84 -3.31
CA PRO A 407 12.49 -27.00 -3.98
C PRO A 407 13.29 -26.60 -5.23
N ALA A 408 14.33 -27.36 -5.56
CA ALA A 408 15.20 -27.05 -6.69
C ALA A 408 14.42 -27.05 -8.02
N ASN A 409 14.60 -26.00 -8.82
CA ASN A 409 14.09 -25.86 -10.17
C ASN A 409 14.97 -24.86 -10.92
N ASP A 410 15.44 -25.19 -12.10
CA ASP A 410 16.34 -24.38 -12.92
C ASP A 410 15.69 -23.09 -13.48
N LYS A 411 14.36 -23.01 -13.42
CA LYS A 411 13.59 -21.84 -13.83
C LYS A 411 13.27 -20.88 -12.67
N HIS A 412 13.70 -21.17 -11.45
CA HIS A 412 13.53 -20.22 -10.34
C HIS A 412 14.43 -18.99 -10.50
N LEU A 413 13.88 -17.84 -10.12
CA LEU A 413 14.63 -16.58 -10.02
C LEU A 413 14.36 -15.94 -8.66
N ILE A 414 15.40 -15.80 -7.84
CA ILE A 414 15.34 -15.06 -6.57
C ILE A 414 16.33 -13.91 -6.67
N LYS A 415 15.80 -12.68 -6.68
CA LYS A 415 16.61 -11.47 -6.90
C LYS A 415 16.29 -10.39 -5.87
N GLU A 416 17.35 -9.77 -5.36
CA GLU A 416 17.31 -8.57 -4.54
C GLU A 416 17.77 -7.38 -5.40
N TYR A 417 17.04 -6.27 -5.30
CA TYR A 417 17.38 -5.04 -6.03
C TYR A 417 17.93 -4.00 -5.05
N ASP A 418 19.06 -3.44 -5.40
CA ASP A 418 19.65 -2.37 -4.60
C ASP A 418 18.81 -1.09 -4.70
N SER A 419 18.74 -0.37 -3.56
CA SER A 419 18.09 0.94 -3.48
C SER A 419 16.60 0.99 -3.82
N LEU A 420 15.90 -0.16 -3.90
CA LEU A 420 14.46 -0.20 -4.07
C LEU A 420 13.72 -0.38 -2.74
N ASN A 421 12.60 0.34 -2.58
CA ASN A 421 11.70 0.23 -1.42
C ASN A 421 10.64 -0.88 -1.62
N HIS A 422 9.64 -0.94 -0.71
CA HIS A 422 8.58 -1.95 -0.76
C HIS A 422 7.72 -1.90 -2.03
N LEU A 423 7.55 -0.74 -2.65
CA LEU A 423 6.83 -0.55 -3.92
C LEU A 423 7.78 -0.68 -5.14
N PHE A 424 9.02 -1.11 -4.95
CA PHE A 424 10.04 -1.18 -5.99
C PHE A 424 10.35 0.16 -6.65
N GLN A 425 10.28 1.25 -5.89
CA GLN A 425 10.70 2.58 -6.30
C GLN A 425 12.15 2.82 -5.87
N HIS A 426 12.95 3.48 -6.72
CA HIS A 426 14.28 3.94 -6.33
C HIS A 426 14.19 5.02 -5.24
N CYS A 427 14.91 4.82 -4.16
CA CYS A 427 14.93 5.75 -3.03
C CYS A 427 16.28 5.77 -2.32
N ALA A 428 16.47 6.78 -1.46
CA ALA A 428 17.55 6.77 -0.49
C ALA A 428 17.06 6.14 0.83
N PRO A 429 17.94 5.63 1.70
CA PRO A 429 17.54 5.06 2.99
C PRO A 429 16.64 5.98 3.83
N ALA A 430 16.89 7.29 3.81
CA ALA A 430 16.08 8.27 4.55
C ALA A 430 14.66 8.48 3.99
N THR A 431 14.41 8.08 2.75
CA THR A 431 13.12 8.25 2.04
C THR A 431 12.43 6.93 1.71
N ALA A 432 12.90 5.81 2.27
CA ALA A 432 12.39 4.47 1.98
C ALA A 432 10.88 4.29 2.23
N LEU A 433 10.30 5.09 3.14
CA LEU A 433 8.85 5.11 3.42
C LEU A 433 8.13 6.32 2.80
N SER A 434 8.80 7.13 2.00
CA SER A 434 8.23 8.34 1.40
C SER A 434 7.59 8.08 0.03
N TYR A 435 6.82 7.01 -0.09
CA TYR A 435 6.24 6.51 -1.35
C TYR A 435 5.56 7.59 -2.18
N GLY A 436 4.73 8.42 -1.55
CA GLY A 436 3.98 9.48 -2.22
C GLY A 436 4.84 10.61 -2.78
N ALA A 437 6.04 10.83 -2.24
CA ALA A 437 6.96 11.87 -2.69
C ALA A 437 7.83 11.44 -3.89
N ILE A 438 7.86 10.15 -4.21
CA ILE A 438 8.61 9.58 -5.32
C ILE A 438 7.72 9.60 -6.56
N GLU A 439 8.21 10.08 -7.71
CA GLU A 439 7.42 10.10 -8.96
C GLU A 439 7.35 8.74 -9.65
N GLU A 440 8.40 7.93 -9.49
CA GLU A 440 8.47 6.57 -10.03
C GLU A 440 7.43 5.68 -9.35
N THR A 441 6.65 4.93 -10.13
CA THR A 441 5.66 3.99 -9.60
C THR A 441 6.28 2.62 -9.32
N ILE A 442 7.11 2.13 -10.25
CA ILE A 442 7.85 0.88 -10.12
C ILE A 442 9.08 0.92 -11.02
N SER A 443 10.21 0.41 -10.56
CA SER A 443 11.45 0.39 -11.32
C SER A 443 11.29 -0.34 -12.66
N LYS A 444 11.84 0.25 -13.71
CA LYS A 444 11.83 -0.32 -15.06
C LYS A 444 12.53 -1.68 -15.12
N GLU A 445 13.62 -1.85 -14.40
CA GLU A 445 14.35 -3.12 -14.37
C GLU A 445 13.51 -4.27 -13.78
N VAL A 446 12.67 -3.99 -12.79
CA VAL A 446 11.73 -4.98 -12.22
C VAL A 446 10.69 -5.39 -13.26
N LEU A 447 10.14 -4.44 -14.00
CA LEU A 447 9.18 -4.71 -15.07
C LEU A 447 9.82 -5.54 -16.20
N GLU A 448 11.06 -5.20 -16.58
CA GLU A 448 11.82 -5.94 -17.60
C GLU A 448 12.09 -7.39 -17.18
N ASP A 449 12.55 -7.59 -15.95
CA ASP A 449 12.83 -8.92 -15.41
C ASP A 449 11.56 -9.79 -15.36
N ILE A 450 10.44 -9.24 -14.90
CA ILE A 450 9.15 -9.94 -14.86
C ILE A 450 8.75 -10.41 -16.26
N ALA A 451 8.73 -9.50 -17.24
CA ALA A 451 8.30 -9.81 -18.59
C ALA A 451 9.23 -10.82 -19.29
N ASN A 452 10.55 -10.64 -19.14
CA ASN A 452 11.56 -11.51 -19.72
C ASN A 452 11.49 -12.92 -19.10
N TRP A 453 11.32 -13.01 -17.77
CA TRP A 453 11.23 -14.29 -17.08
C TRP A 453 9.97 -15.07 -17.50
N ILE A 454 8.78 -14.44 -17.51
CA ILE A 454 7.55 -15.10 -17.99
C ILE A 454 7.73 -15.61 -19.42
N ASN A 455 8.32 -14.80 -20.31
CA ASN A 455 8.54 -15.20 -21.70
C ASN A 455 9.58 -16.34 -21.84
N SER A 456 10.48 -16.52 -20.88
CA SER A 456 11.45 -17.61 -20.85
C SER A 456 10.85 -18.95 -20.41
N LEU A 457 9.63 -18.94 -19.87
CA LEU A 457 8.93 -20.17 -19.41
C LEU A 457 8.22 -20.93 -20.55
N LYS A 458 8.07 -20.27 -21.71
CA LYS A 458 7.40 -20.82 -22.92
C LYS A 458 8.08 -22.04 -23.48
#